data_6ec1a12fe2444beaaa7815431c740c30
#
_entry.id   6ec1a12fe2444beaaa7815431c740c30
#
_cell.length_a   1.000
_cell.length_b   1.000
_cell.length_c   1.000
_cell.angle_alpha   90.00
_cell.angle_beta   90.00
_cell.angle_gamma   90.00
#
_symmetry.space_group_name_H-M   'P 1'
#
loop_
_entity.id
_entity.type
_entity.pdbx_description
1 polymer ?
#
loop_
_entity_poly.entity_id
_entity_poly.type
_entity_poly.pdbx_seq_one_letter_code
_entity_poly.pdbx_strand_id
1 'polypeptide(L)'
;ASPLRVRRSTEKPLIYVASNVAEAYRNAQATLGNNNLYQSGAAISMTWLGQYEIVECPGMSDSTLVMAQKSNLWFGTNTSEDWTSIQVIDMQPVNGDKTVRFSADFFGACQYGFGNEIVLYHLDNV
;
A
#
# COMPACT_ATOMS: atom_id res chain seq x y z
N ALA A 1 -14.24 10.84 -11.11
CA ALA A 1 -13.91 10.03 -12.29
C ALA A 1 -12.46 10.29 -12.66
N SER A 2 -11.67 9.22 -12.83
CA SER A 2 -10.29 9.38 -13.24
C SER A 2 -10.20 10.06 -14.61
N PRO A 3 -9.21 10.93 -14.85
CA PRO A 3 -9.03 11.57 -16.14
C PRO A 3 -8.93 10.55 -17.28
N LEU A 4 -9.48 10.87 -18.43
CA LEU A 4 -9.47 9.99 -19.61
C LEU A 4 -8.05 9.56 -20.01
N ARG A 5 -7.06 10.41 -19.77
CA ARG A 5 -5.65 10.11 -19.99
C ARG A 5 -5.18 8.88 -19.22
N VAL A 6 -5.49 8.82 -17.94
CA VAL A 6 -5.10 7.70 -17.05
C VAL A 6 -5.83 6.41 -17.44
N ARG A 7 -7.10 6.51 -17.81
CA ARG A 7 -7.89 5.35 -18.26
C ARG A 7 -7.40 4.75 -19.58
N ARG A 8 -6.85 5.57 -20.48
CA ARG A 8 -6.35 5.18 -21.79
C ARG A 8 -4.86 4.87 -21.84
N SER A 9 -4.13 5.13 -20.74
CA SER A 9 -2.70 4.87 -20.69
C SER A 9 -2.41 3.35 -20.73
N THR A 10 -1.21 3.01 -21.16
CA THR A 10 -0.71 1.63 -21.17
C THR A 10 -0.57 1.09 -19.75
N GLU A 11 -0.15 1.95 -18.81
CA GLU A 11 -0.11 1.65 -17.39
C GLU A 11 -1.51 1.86 -16.80
N LYS A 12 -2.15 0.75 -16.40
CA LYS A 12 -3.45 0.83 -15.74
C LYS A 12 -3.29 1.28 -14.30
N PRO A 13 -4.20 2.13 -13.79
CA PRO A 13 -4.19 2.50 -12.39
C PRO A 13 -4.50 1.29 -11.50
N LEU A 14 -3.87 1.24 -10.33
CA LEU A 14 -4.16 0.31 -9.27
C LEU A 14 -5.18 0.92 -8.30
N ILE A 15 -5.99 0.08 -7.70
CA ILE A 15 -6.95 0.48 -6.67
C ILE A 15 -6.43 0.00 -5.33
N TYR A 16 -5.96 0.93 -4.52
CA TYR A 16 -5.53 0.67 -3.14
C TYR A 16 -6.73 0.77 -2.22
N VAL A 17 -6.97 -0.26 -1.44
CA VAL A 17 -8.15 -0.32 -0.55
C VAL A 17 -7.74 -0.66 0.88
N ALA A 18 -8.51 -0.13 1.83
CA ALA A 18 -8.40 -0.53 3.23
C ALA A 18 -8.86 -1.98 3.43
N SER A 19 -8.38 -2.65 4.48
CA SER A 19 -8.67 -4.06 4.74
C SER A 19 -10.16 -4.36 4.87
N ASN A 20 -10.93 -3.48 5.52
CA ASN A 20 -12.38 -3.63 5.67
C ASN A 20 -13.12 -3.58 4.32
N VAL A 21 -12.68 -2.72 3.40
CA VAL A 21 -13.25 -2.62 2.04
C VAL A 21 -12.90 -3.86 1.22
N ALA A 22 -11.66 -4.35 1.32
CA ALA A 22 -11.22 -5.57 0.65
C ALA A 22 -12.03 -6.78 1.12
N GLU A 23 -12.27 -6.91 2.42
CA GLU A 23 -13.08 -7.99 2.98
C GLU A 23 -14.54 -7.91 2.51
N ALA A 24 -15.14 -6.72 2.54
CA ALA A 24 -16.50 -6.52 2.06
C ALA A 24 -16.63 -6.88 0.58
N TYR A 25 -15.62 -6.53 -0.23
CA TYR A 25 -15.59 -6.88 -1.65
C TYR A 25 -15.51 -8.40 -1.87
N ARG A 26 -14.64 -9.10 -1.12
CA ARG A 26 -14.54 -10.57 -1.17
C ARG A 26 -15.86 -11.23 -0.81
N ASN A 27 -16.50 -10.77 0.26
CA ASN A 27 -17.79 -11.30 0.72
C ASN A 27 -18.89 -11.08 -0.32
N ALA A 28 -18.94 -9.90 -0.94
CA ALA A 28 -19.89 -9.61 -2.01
C ALA A 28 -19.67 -10.52 -3.23
N GLN A 29 -18.42 -10.74 -3.64
CA GLN A 29 -18.10 -11.66 -4.73
C GLN A 29 -18.47 -13.10 -4.42
N ALA A 30 -18.25 -13.56 -3.20
CA ALA A 30 -18.65 -14.90 -2.74
C ALA A 30 -20.17 -15.07 -2.80
N THR A 31 -20.94 -14.07 -2.38
CA THR A 31 -22.42 -14.08 -2.43
C THR A 31 -22.94 -14.14 -3.86
N LEU A 32 -22.26 -13.50 -4.80
CA LEU A 32 -22.62 -13.52 -6.22
C LEU A 32 -22.24 -14.83 -6.92
N GLY A 33 -21.71 -15.83 -6.19
CA GLY A 33 -21.37 -17.14 -6.74
C GLY A 33 -20.12 -17.13 -7.65
N ASN A 34 -19.28 -16.13 -7.53
CA ASN A 34 -18.05 -16.03 -8.31
C ASN A 34 -16.96 -16.91 -7.68
N ASN A 35 -17.04 -18.23 -7.94
CA ASN A 35 -16.20 -19.26 -7.34
C ASN A 35 -14.69 -19.16 -7.67
N ASN A 36 -14.30 -18.27 -8.55
CA ASN A 36 -12.88 -18.07 -8.91
C ASN A 36 -12.01 -17.61 -7.72
N LEU A 37 -12.61 -17.12 -6.65
CA LEU A 37 -11.89 -16.70 -5.45
C LEU A 37 -11.35 -17.89 -4.62
N TYR A 38 -11.88 -19.10 -4.83
CA TYR A 38 -11.54 -20.27 -4.01
C TYR A 38 -10.82 -21.39 -4.76
N GLN A 39 -10.68 -21.29 -6.07
CA GLN A 39 -10.17 -22.41 -6.88
C GLN A 39 -8.66 -22.43 -7.07
N SER A 40 -7.93 -21.40 -6.71
CA SER A 40 -6.49 -21.35 -6.94
C SER A 40 -5.77 -21.12 -5.62
N GLY A 41 -4.91 -22.03 -5.22
CA GLY A 41 -3.91 -21.80 -4.17
C GLY A 41 -2.85 -20.76 -4.57
N ALA A 42 -3.04 -20.04 -5.66
CA ALA A 42 -2.29 -18.86 -6.07
C ALA A 42 -2.88 -17.61 -5.40
N ALA A 43 -2.05 -16.62 -5.17
CA ALA A 43 -2.46 -15.33 -4.64
C ALA A 43 -3.68 -14.80 -5.41
N ILE A 44 -4.78 -14.58 -4.70
CA ILE A 44 -6.05 -14.16 -5.29
C ILE A 44 -5.86 -12.73 -5.79
N SER A 45 -5.76 -12.58 -7.08
CA SER A 45 -5.76 -11.26 -7.72
C SER A 45 -7.19 -10.74 -7.75
N MET A 46 -7.51 -9.80 -6.88
CA MET A 46 -8.77 -9.10 -6.91
C MET A 46 -8.75 -8.08 -8.05
N THR A 47 -9.71 -8.16 -8.95
CA THR A 47 -9.83 -7.22 -10.07
C THR A 47 -11.22 -6.60 -10.10
N TRP A 48 -11.28 -5.29 -10.37
CA TRP A 48 -12.52 -4.58 -10.62
C TRP A 48 -12.73 -4.38 -12.12
N LEU A 49 -13.90 -4.71 -12.61
CA LEU A 49 -14.27 -4.69 -14.04
C LEU A 49 -13.30 -5.50 -14.94
N GLY A 50 -12.58 -6.49 -14.39
CA GLY A 50 -11.63 -7.29 -15.14
C GLY A 50 -10.39 -6.55 -15.69
N GLN A 51 -10.21 -5.28 -15.34
CA GLN A 51 -9.14 -4.43 -15.88
C GLN A 51 -8.26 -3.78 -14.81
N TYR A 52 -8.78 -3.56 -13.62
CA TYR A 52 -8.09 -2.83 -12.56
C TYR A 52 -7.80 -3.78 -11.40
N GLU A 53 -6.53 -3.87 -11.06
CA GLU A 53 -6.09 -4.66 -9.92
C GLU A 53 -6.40 -3.93 -8.61
N ILE A 54 -6.91 -4.68 -7.63
CA ILE A 54 -7.19 -4.20 -6.29
C ILE A 54 -6.07 -4.67 -5.37
N VAL A 55 -5.43 -3.73 -4.69
CA VAL A 55 -4.34 -3.97 -3.75
C VAL A 55 -4.81 -3.61 -2.35
N GLU A 56 -4.74 -4.58 -1.45
CA GLU A 56 -5.06 -4.37 -0.04
C GLU A 56 -3.90 -3.69 0.67
N CYS A 57 -4.20 -2.59 1.38
CA CYS A 57 -3.24 -1.79 2.15
C CYS A 57 -3.66 -1.74 3.62
N PRO A 58 -3.12 -2.63 4.49
CA PRO A 58 -3.53 -2.71 5.90
C PRO A 58 -3.25 -1.44 6.72
N GLY A 59 -2.32 -0.60 6.27
CA GLY A 59 -2.01 0.68 6.93
C GLY A 59 -2.91 1.86 6.55
N MET A 60 -3.90 1.64 5.69
CA MET A 60 -4.83 2.67 5.24
C MET A 60 -5.98 2.82 6.24
N SER A 61 -6.48 4.05 6.41
CA SER A 61 -7.67 4.32 7.22
C SER A 61 -8.88 3.54 6.71
N ASP A 62 -9.72 3.07 7.61
CA ASP A 62 -10.91 2.30 7.29
C ASP A 62 -11.82 3.05 6.31
N SER A 63 -12.54 2.29 5.49
CA SER A 63 -13.48 2.82 4.50
C SER A 63 -12.85 3.76 3.46
N THR A 64 -11.55 3.65 3.24
CA THR A 64 -10.81 4.47 2.28
C THR A 64 -10.43 3.65 1.05
N LEU A 65 -10.51 4.29 -0.10
CA LEU A 65 -10.13 3.73 -1.39
C LEU A 65 -9.38 4.81 -2.18
N VAL A 66 -8.23 4.44 -2.72
CA VAL A 66 -7.40 5.32 -3.56
C VAL A 66 -7.11 4.64 -4.88
N MET A 67 -7.38 5.33 -5.98
CA MET A 67 -7.04 4.86 -7.32
C MET A 67 -5.92 5.74 -7.89
N ALA A 68 -4.76 5.15 -8.16
CA ALA A 68 -3.60 5.85 -8.68
C ALA A 68 -2.75 4.94 -9.57
N GLN A 69 -1.99 5.54 -10.50
CA GLN A 69 -0.94 4.83 -11.22
C GLN A 69 0.28 4.66 -10.32
N LYS A 70 0.94 3.52 -10.40
CA LYS A 70 2.15 3.24 -9.61
C LYS A 70 3.27 4.24 -9.89
N SER A 71 3.42 4.66 -11.14
CA SER A 71 4.41 5.66 -11.57
C SER A 71 4.16 7.06 -10.99
N ASN A 72 2.94 7.34 -10.51
CA ASN A 72 2.58 8.62 -9.88
C ASN A 72 2.85 8.64 -8.37
N LEU A 73 3.25 7.52 -7.79
CA LEU A 73 3.58 7.38 -6.37
C LEU A 73 5.10 7.26 -6.23
N TRP A 74 5.70 8.22 -5.54
CA TRP A 74 7.14 8.31 -5.37
C TRP A 74 7.53 8.07 -3.92
N PHE A 75 8.58 7.28 -3.75
CA PHE A 75 9.25 7.13 -2.49
C PHE A 75 10.64 7.76 -2.59
N GLY A 76 10.95 8.64 -1.67
CA GLY A 76 12.24 9.33 -1.59
C GLY A 76 12.96 9.00 -0.29
N THR A 77 14.26 8.84 -0.39
CA THR A 77 15.16 8.71 0.76
C THR A 77 16.36 9.62 0.53
N ASN A 78 17.04 10.02 1.60
CA ASN A 78 18.16 10.93 1.52
C ASN A 78 19.36 10.29 0.80
N THR A 79 19.81 9.13 1.30
CA THR A 79 20.89 8.33 0.68
C THR A 79 20.58 6.84 0.82
N SER A 80 21.22 6.02 -0.04
CA SER A 80 21.07 4.56 0.06
C SER A 80 21.69 4.00 1.35
N GLU A 81 22.60 4.71 1.98
CA GLU A 81 23.22 4.31 3.26
C GLU A 81 22.29 4.52 4.44
N ASP A 82 21.42 5.54 4.39
CA ASP A 82 20.44 5.81 5.45
C ASP A 82 19.34 4.73 5.58
N TRP A 83 19.19 3.90 4.55
CA TRP A 83 18.27 2.77 4.57
C TRP A 83 18.74 1.61 5.45
N THR A 84 20.04 1.51 5.66
CA THR A 84 20.68 0.36 6.32
C THR A 84 21.54 0.75 7.51
N SER A 85 21.35 1.96 8.03
CA SER A 85 22.08 2.42 9.20
C SER A 85 21.57 1.73 10.46
N ILE A 86 22.10 0.53 10.69
CA ILE A 86 21.86 -0.24 11.91
C ILE A 86 23.14 -0.19 12.73
N GLN A 87 23.06 0.37 13.91
CA GLN A 87 24.17 0.39 14.88
C GLN A 87 23.88 -0.54 16.04
N VAL A 88 24.87 -1.36 16.35
CA VAL A 88 24.87 -2.21 17.52
C VAL A 88 25.89 -1.65 18.50
N ILE A 89 25.42 -1.18 19.64
CA ILE A 89 26.26 -0.54 20.65
C ILE A 89 26.31 -1.47 21.86
N ASP A 90 27.53 -1.94 22.18
CA ASP A 90 27.78 -2.61 23.45
C ASP A 90 27.84 -1.56 24.57
N MET A 91 26.97 -1.72 25.55
CA MET A 91 26.86 -0.78 26.68
C MET A 91 27.83 -1.11 27.82
N GLN A 92 28.53 -2.23 27.75
CA GLN A 92 29.47 -2.62 28.80
C GLN A 92 30.59 -1.60 29.06
N PRO A 93 31.24 -1.00 28.03
CA PRO A 93 32.24 0.04 28.24
C PRO A 93 31.67 1.39 28.66
N VAL A 94 30.36 1.61 28.49
CA VAL A 94 29.71 2.90 28.75
C VAL A 94 29.18 2.99 30.19
N ASN A 95 28.48 1.98 30.67
CA ASN A 95 27.83 1.97 31.98
C ASN A 95 28.03 0.67 32.77
N GLY A 96 28.87 -0.27 32.31
CA GLY A 96 29.18 -1.52 33.00
C GLY A 96 28.08 -2.60 32.88
N ASP A 97 26.95 -2.31 32.24
CA ASP A 97 25.87 -3.27 32.07
C ASP A 97 26.16 -4.20 30.88
N LYS A 98 25.90 -5.49 31.04
CA LYS A 98 25.98 -6.48 29.95
C LYS A 98 24.75 -6.41 29.04
N THR A 99 24.44 -5.21 28.51
CA THR A 99 23.33 -4.97 27.63
C THR A 99 23.83 -4.48 26.29
N VAL A 100 23.08 -4.81 25.23
CA VAL A 100 23.34 -4.38 23.86
C VAL A 100 22.19 -3.52 23.40
N ARG A 101 22.51 -2.32 22.89
CA ARG A 101 21.53 -1.41 22.31
C ARG A 101 21.57 -1.50 20.79
N PHE A 102 20.41 -1.69 20.20
CA PHE A 102 20.23 -1.58 18.76
C PHE A 102 19.63 -0.21 18.45
N SER A 103 20.24 0.51 17.52
CA SER A 103 19.69 1.72 16.95
C SER A 103 19.58 1.54 15.44
N ALA A 104 18.42 1.87 14.89
CA ALA A 104 18.19 1.87 13.46
C ALA A 104 17.51 3.19 13.10
N ASP A 105 18.17 3.99 12.29
CA ASP A 105 17.67 5.27 11.82
C ASP A 105 17.51 5.22 10.32
N PHE A 106 16.37 5.71 9.82
CA PHE A 106 16.15 5.84 8.39
C PHE A 106 15.34 7.10 8.08
N PHE A 107 15.59 7.67 6.92
CA PHE A 107 14.82 8.78 6.38
C PHE A 107 14.10 8.34 5.12
N GLY A 108 12.79 8.48 5.13
CA GLY A 108 11.97 8.15 3.96
C GLY A 108 10.71 9.00 3.93
N ALA A 109 10.31 9.38 2.74
CA ALA A 109 9.07 10.10 2.52
C ALA A 109 8.37 9.57 1.27
N CYS A 110 7.04 9.57 1.31
CA CYS A 110 6.20 9.25 0.16
C CYS A 110 5.52 10.51 -0.34
N GLN A 111 5.46 10.66 -1.65
CA GLN A 111 4.77 11.78 -2.29
C GLN A 111 4.15 11.32 -3.61
N TYR A 112 3.13 12.03 -4.05
CA TYR A 112 2.53 11.84 -5.37
C TYR A 112 2.98 12.95 -6.33
N GLY A 113 3.05 12.63 -7.62
CA GLY A 113 3.44 13.58 -8.65
C GLY A 113 2.30 14.50 -9.06
N PHE A 114 1.22 13.92 -9.56
CA PHE A 114 0.07 14.65 -10.11
C PHE A 114 -1.22 14.31 -9.36
N GLY A 115 -1.69 15.24 -8.53
CA GLY A 115 -2.93 15.05 -7.75
C GLY A 115 -4.18 14.89 -8.63
N ASN A 116 -4.21 15.50 -9.80
CA ASN A 116 -5.34 15.40 -10.74
C ASN A 116 -5.55 13.98 -11.31
N GLU A 117 -4.56 13.10 -11.17
CA GLU A 117 -4.60 11.72 -11.67
C GLU A 117 -4.93 10.70 -10.56
N ILE A 118 -5.15 11.18 -9.36
CA ILE A 118 -5.51 10.37 -8.20
C ILE A 118 -6.99 10.57 -7.89
N VAL A 119 -7.67 9.47 -7.62
CA VAL A 119 -9.05 9.49 -7.12
C VAL A 119 -9.04 8.95 -5.70
N LEU A 120 -9.45 9.79 -4.76
CA LEU A 120 -9.65 9.42 -3.38
C LEU A 120 -11.16 9.29 -3.12
N TYR A 121 -11.54 8.20 -2.49
CA TYR A 121 -12.88 7.98 -1.98
C TYR A 121 -12.78 7.58 -0.50
N HIS A 122 -13.45 8.31 0.34
CA HIS A 122 -13.52 8.05 1.77
C HIS A 122 -14.98 8.14 2.21
N LEU A 123 -15.44 7.12 2.89
CA LEU A 123 -16.75 7.13 3.55
C LEU A 123 -16.53 7.65 4.96
N ASP A 124 -16.93 8.89 5.21
CA ASP A 124 -17.09 9.35 6.58
C ASP A 124 -18.21 8.53 7.21
N ASN A 125 -17.90 7.81 8.29
CA ASN A 125 -18.92 7.22 9.10
C ASN A 125 -19.70 8.38 9.77
N VAL A 126 -20.85 8.66 9.19
CA VAL A 126 -21.82 9.58 9.80
C VAL A 126 -22.45 8.88 11.00
#